data_9a98ddc22524c515b76e417d36f7cf4c
#
_entry.id   9a98ddc22524c515b76e417d36f7cf4c
#
_cell.length_a   1.000
_cell.length_b   1.000
_cell.length_c   1.000
_cell.angle_alpha   90.00
_cell.angle_beta   90.00
_cell.angle_gamma   90.00
#
_symmetry.space_group_name_H-M   'P 1'
#
loop_
_entity.id
_entity.type
_entity.pdbx_description
1 polymer ?
#
loop_
_entity_poly.entity_id
_entity_poly.type
_entity_poly.pdbx_seq_one_letter_code
_entity_poly.pdbx_strand_id
1 'polypeptide(L)'
;MPEGDTVWNTARVLERALVGSRLTGSDFRVPSLATTDLTGWTVSGSASRGKHLLLRLDAPAGTGESRWTLHSHLRMDGTWRAYAPGERWTARPAHLIRVVLRAPAATAVGYHLHDVALVPTAEEERLIGQLGPDLLGVDWDPAEAVRRLAAHPDTPVGVALLDQRNLAGVGAP
;
A
#
# COMPACT_ATOMS: atom_id res chain seq x y z
N MET A 1 0.63 -15.28 5.08
CA MET A 1 -0.01 -13.96 5.24
C MET A 1 1.02 -12.87 5.02
N PRO A 2 0.77 -11.86 4.18
CA PRO A 2 1.71 -10.77 3.99
C PRO A 2 1.92 -9.97 5.29
N GLU A 3 3.17 -9.81 5.67
CA GLU A 3 3.57 -9.04 6.84
C GLU A 3 4.29 -7.76 6.41
N GLY A 4 4.78 -6.99 7.39
CA GLY A 4 5.42 -5.71 7.11
C GLY A 4 6.58 -5.79 6.12
N ASP A 5 7.39 -6.84 6.18
CA ASP A 5 8.49 -7.05 5.24
C ASP A 5 8.00 -7.31 3.81
N THR A 6 6.94 -8.09 3.65
CA THR A 6 6.32 -8.34 2.33
C THR A 6 5.74 -7.05 1.77
N VAL A 7 5.06 -6.27 2.59
CA VAL A 7 4.48 -4.99 2.17
C VAL A 7 5.58 -3.98 1.86
N TRP A 8 6.64 -3.94 2.65
CA TRP A 8 7.80 -3.08 2.39
C TRP A 8 8.46 -3.43 1.05
N ASN A 9 8.70 -4.72 0.79
CA ASN A 9 9.25 -5.18 -0.48
C ASN A 9 8.32 -4.84 -1.65
N THR A 10 7.02 -5.01 -1.48
CA THR A 10 6.02 -4.64 -2.50
C THR A 10 6.07 -3.16 -2.81
N ALA A 11 6.18 -2.30 -1.78
CA ALA A 11 6.32 -0.87 -1.98
C ALA A 11 7.56 -0.53 -2.80
N ARG A 12 8.67 -1.24 -2.60
CA ARG A 12 9.90 -1.08 -3.38
C ARG A 12 9.75 -1.50 -4.82
N VAL A 13 9.04 -2.61 -5.08
CA VAL A 13 8.74 -3.06 -6.44
C VAL A 13 7.93 -1.99 -7.19
N LEU A 14 6.89 -1.47 -6.57
CA LEU A 14 6.05 -0.42 -7.16
C LEU A 14 6.81 0.90 -7.33
N GLU A 15 7.70 1.23 -6.40
CA GLU A 15 8.55 2.41 -6.51
C GLU A 15 9.41 2.33 -7.78
N ARG A 16 10.10 1.21 -7.98
CA ARG A 16 10.96 1.03 -9.17
C ARG A 16 10.17 0.99 -10.47
N ALA A 17 8.96 0.45 -10.42
CA ALA A 17 8.13 0.30 -11.62
C ALA A 17 7.43 1.59 -12.04
N LEU A 18 6.94 2.38 -11.09
CA LEU A 18 5.97 3.43 -11.35
C LEU A 18 6.40 4.84 -10.95
N VAL A 19 7.21 5.01 -9.89
CA VAL A 19 7.49 6.36 -9.37
C VAL A 19 8.23 7.20 -10.42
N GLY A 20 7.76 8.42 -10.60
CA GLY A 20 8.24 9.35 -11.63
C GLY A 20 7.52 9.20 -12.96
N SER A 21 6.66 8.20 -13.12
CA SER A 21 5.94 7.95 -14.36
C SER A 21 4.55 8.56 -14.35
N ARG A 22 4.12 9.04 -15.52
CA ARG A 22 2.75 9.42 -15.78
C ARG A 22 1.97 8.19 -16.23
N LEU A 23 0.85 7.91 -15.59
CA LEU A 23 0.02 6.77 -15.95
C LEU A 23 -0.63 6.97 -17.31
N THR A 24 -0.55 5.96 -18.16
CA THR A 24 -1.19 5.92 -19.47
C THR A 24 -2.55 5.24 -19.44
N GLY A 25 -2.88 4.56 -18.36
CA GLY A 25 -4.17 3.94 -18.15
C GLY A 25 -4.29 3.34 -16.77
N SER A 26 -5.53 3.10 -16.37
CA SER A 26 -5.86 2.39 -15.14
C SER A 26 -7.15 1.60 -15.32
N ASP A 27 -7.28 0.52 -14.52
CA ASP A 27 -8.49 -0.30 -14.52
C ASP A 27 -8.74 -0.75 -13.07
N PHE A 28 -9.83 -0.29 -12.49
CA PHE A 28 -10.23 -0.68 -11.15
C PHE A 28 -11.41 -1.63 -11.21
N ARG A 29 -11.20 -2.83 -10.72
CA ARG A 29 -12.22 -3.89 -10.66
C ARG A 29 -12.73 -4.10 -9.24
N VAL A 30 -12.86 -3.01 -8.51
CA VAL A 30 -13.47 -2.95 -7.18
C VAL A 30 -14.66 -1.97 -7.24
N PRO A 31 -15.81 -2.31 -6.63
CA PRO A 31 -17.03 -1.51 -6.82
C PRO A 31 -16.88 -0.02 -6.48
N SER A 32 -16.18 0.29 -5.40
CA SER A 32 -16.00 1.67 -4.93
C SER A 32 -15.19 2.55 -5.88
N LEU A 33 -14.38 1.95 -6.77
CA LEU A 33 -13.50 2.66 -7.69
C LEU A 33 -13.75 2.29 -9.15
N ALA A 34 -14.87 1.64 -9.45
CA ALA A 34 -15.15 1.10 -10.78
C ALA A 34 -15.16 2.15 -11.90
N THR A 35 -15.47 3.41 -11.57
CA THR A 35 -15.49 4.51 -12.52
C THR A 35 -14.26 5.42 -12.44
N THR A 36 -13.29 5.09 -11.56
CA THR A 36 -12.10 5.90 -11.37
C THR A 36 -11.12 5.66 -12.52
N ASP A 37 -10.63 6.75 -13.09
CA ASP A 37 -9.62 6.73 -14.14
C ASP A 37 -8.44 7.62 -13.74
N LEU A 38 -7.27 7.01 -13.58
CA LEU A 38 -6.04 7.70 -13.20
C LEU A 38 -5.12 8.00 -14.40
N THR A 39 -5.64 7.88 -15.62
CA THR A 39 -4.88 8.25 -16.82
C THR A 39 -4.43 9.70 -16.73
N GLY A 40 -3.16 9.94 -16.95
CA GLY A 40 -2.56 11.27 -16.87
C GLY A 40 -2.06 11.67 -15.48
N TRP A 41 -2.35 10.88 -14.46
CA TRP A 41 -1.83 11.12 -13.11
C TRP A 41 -0.37 10.67 -13.03
N THR A 42 0.43 11.36 -12.23
CA THR A 42 1.85 11.02 -12.02
C THR A 42 2.02 10.33 -10.70
N VAL A 43 2.75 9.22 -10.69
CA VAL A 43 3.08 8.51 -9.44
C VAL A 43 4.27 9.22 -8.81
N SER A 44 4.08 9.79 -7.63
CA SER A 44 5.08 10.59 -6.94
C SER A 44 5.81 9.83 -5.83
N GLY A 45 5.24 8.76 -5.31
CA GLY A 45 5.87 8.00 -4.26
C GLY A 45 5.21 6.66 -4.02
N SER A 46 5.95 5.76 -3.38
CA SER A 46 5.46 4.46 -2.94
C SER A 46 6.06 4.17 -1.57
N ALA A 47 5.22 3.88 -0.60
CA ALA A 47 5.64 3.65 0.78
C ALA A 47 4.81 2.56 1.42
N SER A 48 5.38 1.95 2.46
CA SER A 48 4.65 1.07 3.36
C SER A 48 4.59 1.69 4.75
N ARG A 49 3.50 1.43 5.45
CA ARG A 49 3.36 1.75 6.86
C ARG A 49 2.72 0.56 7.55
N GLY A 50 3.49 -0.19 8.33
CA GLY A 50 3.04 -1.47 8.84
C GLY A 50 2.68 -2.41 7.69
N LYS A 51 1.45 -2.86 7.67
CA LYS A 51 0.91 -3.73 6.60
C LYS A 51 0.12 -2.96 5.54
N HIS A 52 0.18 -1.64 5.58
CA HIS A 52 -0.51 -0.77 4.64
C HIS A 52 0.42 -0.31 3.53
N LEU A 53 -0.06 -0.38 2.29
CA LEU A 53 0.66 0.08 1.12
C LEU A 53 0.07 1.42 0.66
N LEU A 54 0.94 2.41 0.47
CA LEU A 54 0.56 3.78 0.13
C LEU A 54 1.24 4.17 -1.17
N LEU A 55 0.48 4.22 -2.26
CA LEU A 55 0.96 4.70 -3.55
C LEU A 55 0.47 6.14 -3.72
N ARG A 56 1.39 7.09 -3.75
CA ARG A 56 1.06 8.51 -3.82
C ARG A 56 1.09 9.00 -5.25
N LEU A 57 0.08 9.79 -5.62
CA LEU A 57 -0.14 10.27 -6.97
C LEU A 57 -0.45 11.76 -6.97
N ASP A 58 -0.01 12.41 -8.03
CA ASP A 58 -0.36 13.80 -8.30
C ASP A 58 -1.38 13.83 -9.44
N ALA A 59 -2.53 14.44 -9.17
CA ALA A 59 -3.57 14.64 -10.17
C ALA A 59 -3.13 15.68 -11.21
N PRO A 60 -3.65 15.63 -12.44
CA PRO A 60 -3.42 16.67 -13.43
C PRO A 60 -3.83 18.04 -12.92
N ALA A 61 -3.14 19.10 -13.36
CA ALA A 61 -3.39 20.47 -12.93
C ALA A 61 -4.84 20.89 -13.19
N GLY A 62 -5.43 21.63 -12.25
CA GLY A 62 -6.77 22.20 -12.39
C GLY A 62 -7.91 21.28 -11.97
N THR A 63 -7.63 20.15 -11.33
CA THR A 63 -8.65 19.16 -10.93
C THR A 63 -9.02 19.22 -9.44
N GLY A 64 -8.76 20.31 -8.75
CA GLY A 64 -9.04 20.47 -7.32
C GLY A 64 -7.91 19.91 -6.46
N GLU A 65 -8.19 18.93 -5.59
CA GLU A 65 -7.17 18.30 -4.78
C GLU A 65 -6.08 17.67 -5.66
N SER A 66 -4.82 18.05 -5.42
CA SER A 66 -3.70 17.67 -6.29
C SER A 66 -3.01 16.38 -5.87
N ARG A 67 -3.03 16.04 -4.58
CA ARG A 67 -2.30 14.90 -4.05
C ARG A 67 -3.25 13.85 -3.49
N TRP A 68 -3.10 12.63 -4.01
CA TRP A 68 -3.94 11.50 -3.63
C TRP A 68 -3.09 10.30 -3.26
N THR A 69 -3.65 9.44 -2.45
CA THR A 69 -3.01 8.18 -2.05
C THR A 69 -3.93 7.02 -2.40
N LEU A 70 -3.39 6.10 -3.19
CA LEU A 70 -4.03 4.81 -3.42
C LEU A 70 -3.56 3.88 -2.30
N HIS A 71 -4.46 3.60 -1.38
CA HIS A 71 -4.22 2.75 -0.23
C HIS A 71 -4.67 1.33 -0.53
N SER A 72 -3.85 0.35 -0.19
CA SER A 72 -4.25 -1.04 -0.22
C SER A 72 -3.67 -1.78 0.98
N HIS A 73 -4.40 -2.79 1.43
CA HIS A 73 -3.98 -3.73 2.45
C HIS A 73 -4.01 -5.12 1.83
N LEU A 74 -2.90 -5.85 1.87
CA LEU A 74 -2.80 -7.13 1.16
C LEU A 74 -3.62 -8.24 1.82
N ARG A 75 -3.96 -8.11 3.09
CA ARG A 75 -4.68 -9.15 3.83
C ARG A 75 -3.96 -10.50 3.71
N MET A 76 -4.74 -11.59 3.50
CA MET A 76 -4.19 -12.94 3.42
C MET A 76 -3.62 -13.27 2.03
N ASP A 77 -4.25 -12.78 0.99
CA ASP A 77 -4.04 -13.28 -0.38
C ASP A 77 -3.67 -12.21 -1.40
N GLY A 78 -3.76 -10.94 -1.01
CA GLY A 78 -3.46 -9.84 -1.93
C GLY A 78 -1.99 -9.80 -2.32
N THR A 79 -1.74 -9.43 -3.57
CA THR A 79 -0.38 -9.23 -4.06
C THR A 79 -0.36 -8.22 -5.20
N TRP A 80 0.76 -7.52 -5.32
CA TRP A 80 1.05 -6.67 -6.46
C TRP A 80 2.20 -7.26 -7.27
N ARG A 81 2.09 -7.18 -8.59
CA ARG A 81 3.15 -7.56 -9.52
C ARG A 81 3.44 -6.44 -10.49
N ALA A 82 4.69 -6.26 -10.84
CA ALA A 82 5.11 -5.36 -11.90
C ALA A 82 5.54 -6.18 -13.11
N TYR A 83 5.07 -5.77 -14.29
CA TYR A 83 5.34 -6.44 -15.54
C TYR A 83 6.00 -5.47 -16.51
N ALA A 84 6.97 -5.95 -17.28
CA ALA A 84 7.56 -5.19 -18.38
C ALA A 84 6.56 -5.05 -19.54
N PRO A 85 6.73 -4.06 -20.43
CA PRO A 85 5.89 -3.94 -21.63
C PRO A 85 5.92 -5.23 -22.45
N GLY A 86 4.73 -5.73 -22.82
CA GLY A 86 4.60 -6.96 -23.59
C GLY A 86 4.72 -8.26 -22.80
N GLU A 87 5.08 -8.19 -21.53
CA GLU A 87 5.15 -9.37 -20.67
C GLU A 87 3.74 -9.89 -20.37
N ARG A 88 3.60 -11.22 -20.36
CA ARG A 88 2.31 -11.86 -20.04
C ARG A 88 2.07 -11.85 -18.53
N TRP A 89 0.84 -11.58 -18.15
CA TRP A 89 0.46 -11.53 -16.73
C TRP A 89 0.06 -12.93 -16.26
N THR A 90 1.05 -13.70 -15.80
CA THR A 90 0.87 -15.09 -15.45
C THR A 90 0.99 -15.42 -13.97
N ALA A 91 1.26 -14.41 -13.13
CA ALA A 91 1.49 -14.63 -11.70
C ALA A 91 0.26 -15.18 -10.97
N ARG A 92 -0.93 -14.75 -11.39
CA ARG A 92 -2.20 -15.18 -10.80
C ARG A 92 -3.28 -15.23 -11.90
N PRO A 93 -4.39 -15.98 -11.67
CA PRO A 93 -5.51 -15.99 -12.60
C PRO A 93 -6.12 -14.60 -12.83
N ALA A 94 -6.53 -14.32 -14.06
CA ALA A 94 -7.03 -13.00 -14.46
C ALA A 94 -8.28 -12.57 -13.69
N HIS A 95 -9.11 -13.49 -13.24
CA HIS A 95 -10.32 -13.16 -12.47
C HIS A 95 -10.01 -12.61 -11.07
N LEU A 96 -8.77 -12.72 -10.59
CA LEU A 96 -8.32 -12.13 -9.33
C LEU A 96 -7.81 -10.71 -9.48
N ILE A 97 -7.67 -10.19 -10.70
CA ILE A 97 -7.20 -8.82 -10.93
C ILE A 97 -8.23 -7.83 -10.35
N ARG A 98 -7.72 -6.89 -9.54
CA ARG A 98 -8.53 -5.83 -8.94
C ARG A 98 -8.11 -4.44 -9.36
N VAL A 99 -6.82 -4.25 -9.63
CA VAL A 99 -6.26 -2.97 -10.04
C VAL A 99 -5.21 -3.20 -11.13
N VAL A 100 -5.27 -2.38 -12.18
CA VAL A 100 -4.22 -2.31 -13.21
C VAL A 100 -3.79 -0.85 -13.33
N LEU A 101 -2.49 -0.59 -13.20
CA LEU A 101 -1.90 0.73 -13.39
C LEU A 101 -0.86 0.62 -14.50
N ARG A 102 -1.11 1.29 -15.62
CA ARG A 102 -0.24 1.25 -16.79
C ARG A 102 0.64 2.48 -16.86
N ALA A 103 1.93 2.27 -17.03
CA ALA A 103 2.92 3.30 -17.30
C ALA A 103 3.74 2.91 -18.54
N PRO A 104 4.49 3.84 -19.16
CA PRO A 104 5.25 3.52 -20.38
C PRO A 104 6.25 2.38 -20.22
N ALA A 105 6.91 2.29 -19.06
CA ALA A 105 7.99 1.33 -18.84
C ALA A 105 7.56 0.08 -18.07
N ALA A 106 6.38 0.10 -17.46
CA ALA A 106 5.90 -1.02 -16.65
C ALA A 106 4.38 -0.95 -16.43
N THR A 107 3.80 -2.10 -16.10
CA THR A 107 2.41 -2.19 -15.66
C THR A 107 2.38 -2.86 -14.30
N ALA A 108 1.71 -2.25 -13.34
CA ALA A 108 1.48 -2.83 -12.03
C ALA A 108 0.09 -3.43 -11.96
N VAL A 109 0.00 -4.66 -11.49
CA VAL A 109 -1.26 -5.39 -11.37
C VAL A 109 -1.45 -5.85 -9.92
N GLY A 110 -2.56 -5.43 -9.32
CA GLY A 110 -2.97 -5.84 -8.00
C GLY A 110 -3.97 -6.98 -8.08
N TYR A 111 -3.62 -8.11 -7.47
CA TYR A 111 -4.45 -9.32 -7.47
C TYR A 111 -5.07 -9.56 -6.11
N HIS A 112 -6.31 -9.97 -6.08
CA HIS A 112 -7.03 -10.41 -4.89
C HIS A 112 -7.00 -9.38 -3.75
N LEU A 113 -7.03 -8.09 -4.13
CA LEU A 113 -7.08 -7.00 -3.17
C LEU A 113 -8.53 -6.75 -2.74
N HIS A 114 -8.78 -6.81 -1.45
CA HIS A 114 -10.11 -6.56 -0.89
C HIS A 114 -10.24 -5.13 -0.35
N ASP A 115 -9.14 -4.59 0.16
CA ASP A 115 -9.09 -3.24 0.73
C ASP A 115 -8.31 -2.33 -0.20
N VAL A 116 -9.03 -1.57 -1.01
CA VAL A 116 -8.46 -0.58 -1.93
C VAL A 116 -9.27 0.70 -1.79
N ALA A 117 -8.59 1.82 -1.55
CA ALA A 117 -9.23 3.12 -1.44
C ALA A 117 -8.34 4.20 -2.06
N LEU A 118 -8.96 5.20 -2.65
CA LEU A 118 -8.27 6.39 -3.13
C LEU A 118 -8.72 7.56 -2.27
N VAL A 119 -7.78 8.17 -1.55
CA VAL A 119 -8.07 9.24 -0.61
C VAL A 119 -7.12 10.41 -0.84
N PRO A 120 -7.54 11.65 -0.52
CA PRO A 120 -6.59 12.76 -0.48
C PRO A 120 -5.42 12.42 0.45
N THR A 121 -4.20 12.74 0.04
CA THR A 121 -3.00 12.42 0.85
C THR A 121 -3.06 13.04 2.25
N ALA A 122 -3.71 14.19 2.38
CA ALA A 122 -3.94 14.83 3.68
C ALA A 122 -4.78 13.96 4.64
N GLU A 123 -5.50 12.96 4.13
CA GLU A 123 -6.35 12.07 4.92
C GLU A 123 -5.69 10.73 5.22
N GLU A 124 -4.43 10.52 4.86
CA GLU A 124 -3.70 9.26 5.16
C GLU A 124 -3.73 8.92 6.65
N GLU A 125 -3.66 9.90 7.53
CA GLU A 125 -3.69 9.70 8.97
C GLU A 125 -4.94 8.95 9.46
N ARG A 126 -6.05 9.05 8.76
CA ARG A 126 -7.27 8.30 9.08
C ARG A 126 -7.08 6.79 8.89
N LEU A 127 -6.15 6.40 8.02
CA LEU A 127 -5.88 5.01 7.69
C LEU A 127 -4.77 4.42 8.54
N ILE A 128 -3.76 5.21 8.88
CA ILE A 128 -2.52 4.74 9.50
C ILE A 128 -2.17 5.42 10.82
N GLY A 129 -2.90 6.46 11.23
CA GLY A 129 -2.55 7.27 12.40
C GLY A 129 -2.59 6.51 13.73
N GLN A 130 -3.37 5.44 13.83
CA GLN A 130 -3.46 4.60 15.02
C GLN A 130 -2.29 3.60 15.14
N LEU A 131 -1.48 3.43 14.10
CA LEU A 131 -0.39 2.46 14.10
C LEU A 131 0.73 2.89 15.05
N GLY A 132 1.34 1.93 15.70
CA GLY A 132 2.57 2.12 16.46
C GLY A 132 3.79 2.27 15.58
N PRO A 133 4.99 2.38 16.19
CA PRO A 133 6.23 2.44 15.44
C PRO A 133 6.38 1.26 14.48
N ASP A 134 6.85 1.54 13.28
CA ASP A 134 7.07 0.55 12.23
C ASP A 134 8.55 0.13 12.23
N LEU A 135 8.81 -1.16 12.44
CA LEU A 135 10.16 -1.72 12.44
C LEU A 135 10.96 -1.42 11.17
N LEU A 136 10.28 -1.31 10.03
CA LEU A 136 10.90 -1.03 8.75
C LEU A 136 10.72 0.43 8.31
N GLY A 137 10.14 1.24 9.19
CA GLY A 137 9.91 2.66 8.92
C GLY A 137 11.17 3.50 9.06
N VAL A 138 11.24 4.60 8.32
CA VAL A 138 12.36 5.56 8.41
C VAL A 138 12.38 6.28 9.74
N ASP A 139 11.26 6.33 10.44
CA ASP A 139 11.06 6.97 11.74
C ASP A 139 10.96 5.94 12.89
N TRP A 140 11.61 4.78 12.73
CA TRP A 140 11.62 3.75 13.77
C TRP A 140 12.05 4.30 15.13
N ASP A 141 11.19 4.12 16.13
CA ASP A 141 11.42 4.60 17.50
C ASP A 141 11.28 3.43 18.49
N PRO A 142 12.41 2.79 18.86
CA PRO A 142 12.38 1.65 19.78
C PRO A 142 11.91 2.02 21.18
N ALA A 143 12.20 3.23 21.66
CA ALA A 143 11.77 3.68 22.98
C ALA A 143 10.24 3.81 23.05
N GLU A 144 9.63 4.35 22.01
CA GLU A 144 8.18 4.46 21.93
C GLU A 144 7.52 3.07 21.82
N ALA A 145 8.12 2.15 21.07
CA ALA A 145 7.62 0.77 20.97
C ALA A 145 7.63 0.09 22.34
N VAL A 146 8.72 0.21 23.10
CA VAL A 146 8.82 -0.34 24.45
C VAL A 146 7.80 0.30 25.38
N ARG A 147 7.64 1.61 25.31
CA ARG A 147 6.65 2.34 26.12
C ARG A 147 5.23 1.81 25.88
N ARG A 148 4.87 1.59 24.62
CA ARG A 148 3.53 1.09 24.27
C ARG A 148 3.31 -0.36 24.73
N LEU A 149 4.30 -1.21 24.56
CA LEU A 149 4.26 -2.59 25.03
C LEU A 149 4.13 -2.66 26.55
N ALA A 150 4.86 -1.81 27.27
CA ALA A 150 4.85 -1.77 28.72
C ALA A 150 3.60 -1.12 29.33
N ALA A 151 2.81 -0.37 28.55
CA ALA A 151 1.62 0.32 29.03
C ALA A 151 0.50 -0.63 29.49
N HIS A 152 0.53 -1.87 29.01
CA HIS A 152 -0.46 -2.90 29.37
C HIS A 152 0.27 -4.16 29.87
N PRO A 153 0.83 -4.12 31.10
CA PRO A 153 1.72 -5.20 31.60
C PRO A 153 1.01 -6.55 31.78
N ASP A 154 -0.32 -6.56 31.89
CA ASP A 154 -1.08 -7.80 32.07
C ASP A 154 -1.42 -8.48 30.73
N THR A 155 -1.14 -7.84 29.61
CA THR A 155 -1.36 -8.43 28.28
C THR A 155 -0.26 -9.44 27.98
N PRO A 156 -0.59 -10.68 27.55
CA PRO A 156 0.43 -11.63 27.12
C PRO A 156 1.31 -11.04 26.04
N VAL A 157 2.62 -11.29 26.10
CA VAL A 157 3.59 -10.67 25.21
C VAL A 157 3.33 -10.94 23.73
N GLY A 158 2.88 -12.15 23.39
CA GLY A 158 2.53 -12.48 22.00
C GLY A 158 1.36 -11.64 21.49
N VAL A 159 0.34 -11.43 22.31
CA VAL A 159 -0.80 -10.57 21.95
C VAL A 159 -0.34 -9.12 21.80
N ALA A 160 0.48 -8.63 22.73
CA ALA A 160 0.98 -7.26 22.70
C ALA A 160 1.83 -6.99 21.46
N LEU A 161 2.68 -7.95 21.05
CA LEU A 161 3.52 -7.83 19.86
C LEU A 161 2.73 -7.84 18.56
N LEU A 162 1.58 -8.51 18.52
CA LEU A 162 0.72 -8.58 17.34
C LEU A 162 -0.23 -7.40 17.22
N ASP A 163 -0.37 -6.59 18.27
CA ASP A 163 -1.20 -5.40 18.23
C ASP A 163 -0.49 -4.29 17.46
N GLN A 164 -1.02 -3.97 16.28
CA GLN A 164 -0.41 -2.99 15.36
C GLN A 164 -0.34 -1.58 15.96
N ARG A 165 -1.07 -1.30 17.02
CA ARG A 165 -1.00 -0.02 17.74
C ARG A 165 0.24 0.07 18.62
N ASN A 166 0.83 -1.05 18.99
CA ASN A 166 2.09 -1.11 19.74
C ASN A 166 3.28 -1.15 18.80
N LEU A 167 3.19 -2.00 17.77
CA LEU A 167 4.28 -2.27 16.84
C LEU A 167 3.67 -2.61 15.49
N ALA A 168 3.91 -1.76 14.49
CA ALA A 168 3.32 -1.96 13.18
C ALA A 168 4.14 -2.93 12.33
N GLY A 169 3.46 -3.80 11.59
CA GLY A 169 4.05 -4.71 10.61
C GLY A 169 4.31 -6.13 11.09
N VAL A 170 4.26 -6.38 12.38
CA VAL A 170 4.44 -7.74 12.91
C VAL A 170 3.17 -8.56 12.71
N GLY A 171 3.35 -9.80 12.30
CA GLY A 171 2.22 -10.73 12.10
C GLY A 171 2.58 -12.13 12.54
N ALA A 172 1.55 -12.97 12.67
CA ALA A 172 1.72 -14.38 12.98
C ALA A 172 2.12 -15.17 11.72
N PRO A 173 3.00 -16.17 11.83
CA PRO A 173 3.37 -17.01 10.71
C PRO A 173 2.21 -17.87 10.20
#